data_743a38e24745028f5df3ad3084fd6fff
#
_entry.id   743a38e24745028f5df3ad3084fd6fff
#
_cell.length_a   1.000
_cell.length_b   1.000
_cell.length_c   1.000
_cell.angle_alpha   90.00
_cell.angle_beta   90.00
_cell.angle_gamma   90.00
#
_symmetry.space_group_name_H-M   'P 1'
#
loop_
_entity.id
_entity.type
_entity.pdbx_description
1 polymer ?
#
loop_
_entity_poly.entity_id
_entity_poly.type
_entity_poly.pdbx_seq_one_letter_code
_entity_poly.pdbx_strand_id
1 'polypeptide(L)'
;MKYQKLLSLTRQAVDTYQMINEGDHIAVGISGGKDSLTLLCALYGLKRFYPKSFDLTAITVNLGFQNLDLEPLKRMCQTLEIPYKIVDTQIARIIFEERRENNPCSLCAKMRKGTLNAAIKELGCNKIAYAHHKDDVIETMLLSLLYEGRFYSFPPKTYLDQMDLTVIRPLFFVDEADVIGFWHKYQLPVAKSPCPADGHTRREYSKQLLRQLNLENPGVKNRMFTAILNAELSDWPDRIIPDRH
;
A
#
# COMPACT_ATOMS: atom_id res chain seq x y z
N MET A 1 -10.54 -11.18 9.39
CA MET A 1 -9.23 -11.71 9.90
C MET A 1 -9.06 -11.40 11.38
N LYS A 2 -8.36 -12.24 12.18
CA LYS A 2 -7.91 -11.91 13.55
C LYS A 2 -6.67 -11.01 13.50
N TYR A 3 -6.53 -10.08 14.46
CA TYR A 3 -5.40 -9.13 14.49
C TYR A 3 -4.04 -9.84 14.55
N GLN A 4 -3.93 -10.91 15.33
CA GLN A 4 -2.70 -11.71 15.40
C GLN A 4 -2.28 -12.28 14.05
N LYS A 5 -3.22 -12.73 13.19
CA LYS A 5 -2.90 -13.22 11.85
C LYS A 5 -2.34 -12.09 10.98
N LEU A 6 -2.94 -10.88 11.06
CA LEU A 6 -2.44 -9.70 10.36
C LEU A 6 -1.00 -9.39 10.77
N LEU A 7 -0.74 -9.34 12.07
CA LEU A 7 0.59 -9.05 12.61
C LEU A 7 1.62 -10.11 12.20
N SER A 8 1.24 -11.40 12.22
CA SER A 8 2.12 -12.50 11.81
C SER A 8 2.53 -12.39 10.34
N LEU A 9 1.58 -12.15 9.42
CA LEU A 9 1.86 -12.00 7.98
C LEU A 9 2.65 -10.72 7.69
N THR A 10 2.33 -9.62 8.40
CA THR A 10 3.08 -8.37 8.28
C THR A 10 4.52 -8.54 8.76
N ARG A 11 4.72 -9.16 9.93
CA ARG A 11 6.05 -9.46 10.44
C ARG A 11 6.83 -10.36 9.49
N GLN A 12 6.21 -11.40 8.96
CA GLN A 12 6.84 -12.27 7.96
C GLN A 12 7.37 -11.47 6.76
N ALA A 13 6.60 -10.52 6.22
CA ALA A 13 7.07 -9.68 5.12
C ALA A 13 8.23 -8.76 5.53
N VAL A 14 8.12 -8.14 6.71
CA VAL A 14 9.14 -7.25 7.26
C VAL A 14 10.47 -7.99 7.49
N ASP A 15 10.41 -9.18 8.06
CA ASP A 15 11.60 -10.01 8.34
C ASP A 15 12.21 -10.57 7.06
N THR A 16 11.37 -11.15 6.16
CA THR A 16 11.84 -11.75 4.90
C THR A 16 12.59 -10.77 4.00
N TYR A 17 12.16 -9.52 3.97
CA TYR A 17 12.75 -8.50 3.07
C TYR A 17 13.50 -7.41 3.84
N GLN A 18 13.76 -7.60 5.13
CA GLN A 18 14.46 -6.62 5.98
C GLN A 18 13.95 -5.20 5.77
N MET A 19 12.61 -5.03 5.92
CA MET A 19 11.96 -3.77 5.61
C MET A 19 12.19 -2.70 6.68
N ILE A 20 12.44 -3.10 7.95
CA ILE A 20 12.57 -2.20 9.09
C ILE A 20 13.94 -2.39 9.76
N ASN A 21 14.62 -1.28 9.96
CA ASN A 21 15.88 -1.18 10.72
C ASN A 21 15.66 -0.45 12.03
N GLU A 22 16.64 -0.56 12.93
CA GLU A 22 16.66 0.21 14.18
C GLU A 22 16.67 1.71 13.89
N GLY A 23 15.80 2.45 14.57
CA GLY A 23 15.70 3.91 14.46
C GLY A 23 15.00 4.43 13.19
N ASP A 24 14.36 3.57 12.41
CA ASP A 24 13.61 4.03 11.22
C ASP A 24 12.45 4.96 11.60
N HIS A 25 12.24 6.00 10.79
CA HIS A 25 11.04 6.82 10.81
C HIS A 25 10.22 6.57 9.55
N ILE A 26 9.10 5.88 9.70
CA ILE A 26 8.30 5.35 8.59
C ILE A 26 7.06 6.22 8.37
N ALA A 27 6.97 6.84 7.21
CA ALA A 27 5.74 7.47 6.73
C ALA A 27 4.75 6.39 6.28
N VAL A 28 3.49 6.48 6.70
CA VAL A 28 2.41 5.61 6.23
C VAL A 28 1.45 6.43 5.39
N GLY A 29 1.38 6.13 4.08
CA GLY A 29 0.46 6.82 3.17
C GLY A 29 -0.99 6.42 3.42
N ILE A 30 -1.80 7.31 3.97
CA ILE A 30 -3.22 7.08 4.28
C ILE A 30 -4.08 7.66 3.16
N SER A 31 -4.67 6.78 2.35
CA SER A 31 -5.61 7.18 1.28
C SER A 31 -7.07 7.30 1.77
N GLY A 32 -7.34 6.87 3.00
CA GLY A 32 -8.70 6.71 3.51
C GLY A 32 -9.34 5.36 3.16
N GLY A 33 -8.73 4.56 2.29
CA GLY A 33 -9.22 3.23 1.94
C GLY A 33 -8.85 2.16 2.98
N LYS A 34 -9.60 1.04 2.95
CA LYS A 34 -9.45 -0.11 3.86
C LYS A 34 -8.01 -0.62 3.97
N ASP A 35 -7.26 -0.62 2.85
CA ASP A 35 -5.92 -1.17 2.78
C ASP A 35 -4.92 -0.31 3.57
N SER A 36 -4.97 1.01 3.37
CA SER A 36 -4.09 1.95 4.07
C SER A 36 -4.34 1.99 5.57
N LEU A 37 -5.59 1.88 6.01
CA LEU A 37 -5.94 1.82 7.42
C LEU A 37 -5.53 0.48 8.05
N THR A 38 -5.67 -0.62 7.31
CA THR A 38 -5.17 -1.94 7.75
C THR A 38 -3.66 -1.93 7.92
N LEU A 39 -2.93 -1.29 6.98
CA LEU A 39 -1.48 -1.12 7.09
C LEU A 39 -1.09 -0.32 8.34
N LEU A 40 -1.78 0.80 8.60
CA LEU A 40 -1.53 1.61 9.79
C LEU A 40 -1.70 0.80 11.07
N CYS A 41 -2.82 0.04 11.18
CA CYS A 41 -3.04 -0.87 12.31
C CYS A 41 -1.95 -1.94 12.43
N ALA A 42 -1.52 -2.53 11.31
CA ALA A 42 -0.52 -3.57 11.29
C ALA A 42 0.84 -3.05 11.80
N LEU A 43 1.30 -1.90 11.30
CA LEU A 43 2.56 -1.29 11.74
C LEU A 43 2.50 -0.78 13.17
N TYR A 44 1.38 -0.17 13.58
CA TYR A 44 1.17 0.23 14.98
C TYR A 44 1.25 -0.98 15.93
N GLY A 45 0.55 -2.07 15.60
CA GLY A 45 0.61 -3.28 16.42
C GLY A 45 2.02 -3.90 16.42
N LEU A 46 2.69 -3.91 15.28
CA LEU A 46 4.06 -4.45 15.16
C LEU A 46 5.05 -3.65 16.01
N LYS A 47 4.96 -2.30 16.02
CA LYS A 47 5.83 -1.40 16.80
C LYS A 47 5.92 -1.78 18.27
N ARG A 48 4.86 -2.37 18.85
CA ARG A 48 4.78 -2.70 20.27
C ARG A 48 5.65 -3.88 20.71
N PHE A 49 6.05 -4.74 19.80
CA PHE A 49 6.80 -5.97 20.13
C PHE A 49 7.89 -6.34 19.13
N TYR A 50 8.07 -5.53 18.09
CA TYR A 50 9.13 -5.77 17.12
C TYR A 50 10.50 -5.49 17.76
N PRO A 51 11.53 -6.34 17.50
CA PRO A 51 12.82 -6.22 18.18
C PRO A 51 13.62 -4.97 17.81
N LYS A 52 13.26 -4.31 16.70
CA LYS A 52 13.88 -3.03 16.28
C LYS A 52 12.89 -1.90 16.54
N SER A 53 13.36 -0.83 17.18
CA SER A 53 12.55 0.37 17.41
C SER A 53 12.39 1.17 16.12
N PHE A 54 11.22 1.72 15.90
CA PHE A 54 10.91 2.60 14.77
C PHE A 54 9.74 3.53 15.08
N ASP A 55 9.68 4.65 14.42
CA ASP A 55 8.61 5.61 14.53
C ASP A 55 7.69 5.61 13.31
N LEU A 56 6.44 6.04 13.53
CA LEU A 56 5.40 6.12 12.50
C LEU A 56 4.88 7.55 12.40
N THR A 57 4.65 8.00 11.17
CA THR A 57 3.87 9.20 10.86
C THR A 57 2.88 8.88 9.76
N ALA A 58 1.60 9.11 10.00
CA ALA A 58 0.55 8.98 8.99
C ALA A 58 0.49 10.23 8.12
N ILE A 59 0.36 10.07 6.80
CA ILE A 59 0.30 11.19 5.86
C ILE A 59 -0.85 10.98 4.88
N THR A 60 -1.73 11.97 4.74
CA THR A 60 -2.75 12.01 3.69
C THR A 60 -2.48 13.19 2.76
N VAL A 61 -2.41 12.93 1.45
CA VAL A 61 -2.48 13.98 0.43
C VAL A 61 -3.95 14.22 0.09
N ASN A 62 -4.49 15.32 0.57
CA ASN A 62 -5.84 15.77 0.21
C ASN A 62 -5.81 16.34 -1.19
N LEU A 63 -6.54 15.73 -2.12
CA LEU A 63 -6.55 16.13 -3.53
C LEU A 63 -7.38 17.38 -3.82
N GLY A 64 -8.09 17.92 -2.82
CA GLY A 64 -8.95 19.10 -2.97
C GLY A 64 -10.34 18.78 -3.51
N PHE A 65 -10.80 17.54 -3.43
CA PHE A 65 -12.20 17.24 -3.70
C PHE A 65 -13.12 17.79 -2.61
N GLN A 66 -14.26 18.33 -3.01
CA GLN A 66 -15.31 18.69 -2.06
C GLN A 66 -15.88 17.43 -1.40
N ASN A 67 -16.30 17.57 -0.14
CA ASN A 67 -16.95 16.49 0.64
C ASN A 67 -16.04 15.30 1.05
N LEU A 68 -14.73 15.47 1.11
CA LEU A 68 -13.83 14.47 1.71
C LEU A 68 -13.74 14.72 3.23
N ASP A 69 -14.40 13.86 4.02
CA ASP A 69 -14.33 13.93 5.48
C ASP A 69 -13.10 13.13 5.99
N LEU A 70 -12.11 13.82 6.51
CA LEU A 70 -10.90 13.26 7.10
C LEU A 70 -10.93 13.20 8.64
N GLU A 71 -11.97 13.71 9.28
CA GLU A 71 -12.08 13.73 10.76
C GLU A 71 -12.08 12.33 11.38
N PRO A 72 -12.70 11.30 10.80
CA PRO A 72 -12.61 9.94 11.33
C PRO A 72 -11.18 9.39 11.32
N LEU A 73 -10.38 9.73 10.28
CA LEU A 73 -8.97 9.34 10.16
C LEU A 73 -8.10 10.05 11.20
N LYS A 74 -8.35 11.33 11.40
CA LYS A 74 -7.67 12.15 12.40
C LYS A 74 -7.90 11.59 13.81
N ARG A 75 -9.16 11.29 14.16
CA ARG A 75 -9.51 10.67 15.43
C ARG A 75 -8.84 9.30 15.63
N MET A 76 -8.80 8.48 14.56
CA MET A 76 -8.11 7.20 14.60
C MET A 76 -6.61 7.37 14.91
N CYS A 77 -5.93 8.28 14.20
CA CYS A 77 -4.51 8.55 14.45
C CYS A 77 -4.26 9.10 15.86
N GLN A 78 -5.12 9.96 16.37
CA GLN A 78 -5.06 10.45 17.75
C GLN A 78 -5.20 9.32 18.78
N THR A 79 -6.18 8.43 18.58
CA THR A 79 -6.40 7.25 19.46
C THR A 79 -5.18 6.31 19.46
N LEU A 80 -4.49 6.20 18.33
CA LEU A 80 -3.28 5.40 18.18
C LEU A 80 -2.00 6.16 18.58
N GLU A 81 -2.11 7.42 19.00
CA GLU A 81 -0.97 8.29 19.30
C GLU A 81 0.05 8.38 18.15
N ILE A 82 -0.43 8.33 16.89
CA ILE A 82 0.41 8.46 15.70
C ILE A 82 0.30 9.89 15.16
N PRO A 83 1.42 10.61 14.98
CA PRO A 83 1.43 11.90 14.30
C PRO A 83 0.74 11.80 12.93
N TYR A 84 -0.13 12.76 12.63
CA TYR A 84 -0.89 12.76 11.38
C TYR A 84 -0.75 14.10 10.65
N LYS A 85 -0.21 14.04 9.44
CA LYS A 85 -0.05 15.20 8.54
C LYS A 85 -1.05 15.10 7.39
N ILE A 86 -1.87 16.12 7.22
CA ILE A 86 -2.68 16.31 6.02
C ILE A 86 -1.97 17.35 5.16
N VAL A 87 -1.75 17.02 3.88
CA VAL A 87 -1.17 17.92 2.89
C VAL A 87 -2.28 18.31 1.92
N ASP A 88 -2.80 19.52 2.08
CA ASP A 88 -3.83 20.05 1.21
C ASP A 88 -3.27 20.45 -0.15
N THR A 89 -3.97 20.05 -1.23
CA THR A 89 -3.57 20.34 -2.62
C THR A 89 -4.79 20.72 -3.45
N GLN A 90 -4.53 21.20 -4.67
CA GLN A 90 -5.54 21.47 -5.69
C GLN A 90 -5.44 20.48 -6.86
N ILE A 91 -4.93 19.28 -6.62
CA ILE A 91 -4.68 18.27 -7.67
C ILE A 91 -5.96 17.93 -8.44
N ALA A 92 -7.09 17.75 -7.75
CA ALA A 92 -8.36 17.46 -8.40
C ALA A 92 -8.78 18.57 -9.37
N ARG A 93 -8.71 19.83 -8.93
CA ARG A 93 -9.02 20.99 -9.76
C ARG A 93 -8.13 21.08 -10.99
N ILE A 94 -6.81 20.92 -10.81
CA ILE A 94 -5.85 20.98 -11.93
C ILE A 94 -6.16 19.91 -12.98
N ILE A 95 -6.49 18.69 -12.55
CA ILE A 95 -6.69 17.55 -13.46
C ILE A 95 -8.05 17.62 -14.17
N PHE A 96 -9.12 17.85 -13.43
CA PHE A 96 -10.48 17.72 -13.96
C PHE A 96 -11.06 19.02 -14.51
N GLU A 97 -10.66 20.20 -13.98
CA GLU A 97 -11.22 21.48 -14.39
C GLU A 97 -10.27 22.24 -15.34
N GLU A 98 -8.98 22.36 -14.98
CA GLU A 98 -8.03 23.19 -15.75
C GLU A 98 -7.47 22.45 -16.96
N ARG A 99 -6.95 21.21 -16.77
CA ARG A 99 -6.31 20.45 -17.84
C ARG A 99 -7.23 19.53 -18.62
N ARG A 100 -8.33 19.07 -18.01
CA ARG A 100 -9.27 18.11 -18.60
C ARG A 100 -8.57 16.90 -19.21
N GLU A 101 -7.69 16.29 -18.43
CA GLU A 101 -6.79 15.23 -18.87
C GLU A 101 -7.54 14.00 -19.36
N ASN A 102 -7.13 13.46 -20.53
CA ASN A 102 -7.68 12.22 -21.08
C ASN A 102 -7.31 10.98 -20.22
N ASN A 103 -6.17 11.04 -19.51
CA ASN A 103 -5.73 10.00 -18.57
C ASN A 103 -5.50 10.60 -17.19
N PRO A 104 -6.59 10.97 -16.48
CA PRO A 104 -6.50 11.69 -15.21
C PRO A 104 -5.77 10.90 -14.13
N CYS A 105 -5.89 9.56 -14.13
CA CYS A 105 -5.28 8.71 -13.10
C CYS A 105 -3.75 8.75 -13.13
N SER A 106 -3.14 8.79 -14.30
CA SER A 106 -1.67 8.83 -14.44
C SER A 106 -1.09 10.11 -13.90
N LEU A 107 -1.66 11.28 -14.28
CA LEU A 107 -1.20 12.58 -13.78
C LEU A 107 -1.48 12.73 -12.28
N CYS A 108 -2.64 12.29 -11.81
CA CYS A 108 -2.99 12.28 -10.39
C CYS A 108 -1.96 11.49 -9.57
N ALA A 109 -1.62 10.28 -10.00
CA ALA A 109 -0.63 9.44 -9.32
C ALA A 109 0.74 10.13 -9.26
N LYS A 110 1.18 10.77 -10.35
CA LYS A 110 2.45 11.50 -10.42
C LYS A 110 2.48 12.70 -9.47
N MET A 111 1.43 13.53 -9.47
CA MET A 111 1.34 14.70 -8.60
C MET A 111 1.23 14.30 -7.13
N ARG A 112 0.38 13.30 -6.80
CA ARG A 112 0.28 12.76 -5.43
C ARG A 112 1.63 12.25 -4.93
N LYS A 113 2.34 11.49 -5.76
CA LYS A 113 3.67 10.96 -5.40
C LYS A 113 4.64 12.09 -5.10
N GLY A 114 4.69 13.12 -5.94
CA GLY A 114 5.56 14.29 -5.73
C GLY A 114 5.26 15.01 -4.42
N THR A 115 3.97 15.31 -4.15
CA THR A 115 3.52 15.97 -2.91
C THR A 115 3.83 15.13 -1.67
N LEU A 116 3.53 13.84 -1.73
CA LEU A 116 3.79 12.91 -0.63
C LEU A 116 5.29 12.84 -0.32
N ASN A 117 6.11 12.77 -1.34
CA ASN A 117 7.57 12.72 -1.20
C ASN A 117 8.14 13.99 -0.55
N ALA A 118 7.63 15.17 -0.93
CA ALA A 118 8.03 16.43 -0.29
C ALA A 118 7.67 16.45 1.20
N ALA A 119 6.47 16.01 1.56
CA ALA A 119 6.04 15.92 2.95
C ALA A 119 6.87 14.92 3.77
N ILE A 120 7.23 13.77 3.19
CA ILE A 120 8.08 12.75 3.82
C ILE A 120 9.45 13.33 4.17
N LYS A 121 10.05 14.08 3.23
CA LYS A 121 11.34 14.73 3.44
C LYS A 121 11.27 15.83 4.51
N GLU A 122 10.22 16.65 4.49
CA GLU A 122 9.97 17.68 5.52
C GLU A 122 9.87 17.08 6.93
N LEU A 123 9.24 15.90 7.04
CA LEU A 123 9.04 15.19 8.31
C LEU A 123 10.24 14.34 8.75
N GLY A 124 11.31 14.31 7.96
CA GLY A 124 12.52 13.53 8.28
C GLY A 124 12.30 12.01 8.25
N CYS A 125 11.28 11.52 7.54
CA CYS A 125 11.06 10.09 7.39
C CYS A 125 12.03 9.52 6.34
N ASN A 126 12.68 8.40 6.67
CA ASN A 126 13.59 7.69 5.75
C ASN A 126 12.91 6.52 5.01
N LYS A 127 11.69 6.18 5.39
CA LYS A 127 10.90 5.14 4.73
C LYS A 127 9.46 5.56 4.49
N ILE A 128 8.87 4.98 3.42
CA ILE A 128 7.44 5.06 3.17
C ILE A 128 6.84 3.66 3.05
N ALA A 129 5.75 3.41 3.77
CA ALA A 129 4.98 2.18 3.69
C ALA A 129 3.74 2.38 2.81
N TYR A 130 3.61 1.52 1.77
CA TYR A 130 2.42 1.42 0.95
C TYR A 130 1.63 0.15 1.27
N ALA A 131 0.31 0.26 1.20
CA ALA A 131 -0.63 -0.79 1.58
C ALA A 131 -0.89 -1.83 0.46
N HIS A 132 0.08 -2.04 -0.41
CA HIS A 132 -0.05 -3.08 -1.43
C HIS A 132 -0.02 -4.45 -0.77
N HIS A 133 -0.99 -5.27 -1.13
CA HIS A 133 -1.18 -6.62 -0.61
C HIS A 133 -0.91 -7.69 -1.70
N LYS A 134 -1.02 -8.95 -1.36
CA LYS A 134 -0.71 -10.09 -2.23
C LYS A 134 -1.47 -10.06 -3.56
N ASP A 135 -2.77 -9.71 -3.53
CA ASP A 135 -3.58 -9.62 -4.75
C ASP A 135 -3.07 -8.52 -5.68
N ASP A 136 -2.62 -7.38 -5.17
CA ASP A 136 -2.02 -6.30 -5.97
C ASP A 136 -0.77 -6.76 -6.73
N VAL A 137 0.05 -7.63 -6.12
CA VAL A 137 1.24 -8.20 -6.75
C VAL A 137 0.85 -9.03 -7.97
N ILE A 138 -0.17 -9.90 -7.81
CA ILE A 138 -0.66 -10.77 -8.87
C ILE A 138 -1.35 -9.94 -9.96
N GLU A 139 -2.20 -8.98 -9.58
CA GLU A 139 -2.88 -8.07 -10.51
C GLU A 139 -1.88 -7.27 -11.35
N THR A 140 -0.80 -6.79 -10.74
CA THR A 140 0.26 -6.06 -11.45
C THR A 140 0.99 -6.96 -12.44
N MET A 141 1.27 -8.21 -12.07
CA MET A 141 1.85 -9.20 -12.99
C MET A 141 0.92 -9.47 -14.17
N LEU A 142 -0.38 -9.67 -13.93
CA LEU A 142 -1.36 -9.86 -15.00
C LEU A 142 -1.43 -8.65 -15.93
N LEU A 143 -1.44 -7.44 -15.38
CA LEU A 143 -1.42 -6.21 -16.18
C LEU A 143 -0.18 -6.14 -17.08
N SER A 144 1.01 -6.42 -16.52
CA SER A 144 2.26 -6.41 -17.29
C SER A 144 2.26 -7.45 -18.39
N LEU A 145 1.77 -8.67 -18.12
CA LEU A 145 1.67 -9.72 -19.12
C LEU A 145 0.68 -9.39 -20.24
N LEU A 146 -0.50 -8.88 -19.88
CA LEU A 146 -1.60 -8.66 -20.84
C LEU A 146 -1.42 -7.39 -21.69
N TYR A 147 -0.78 -6.35 -21.14
CA TYR A 147 -0.74 -5.03 -21.78
C TYR A 147 0.66 -4.52 -22.10
N GLU A 148 1.71 -5.07 -21.47
CA GLU A 148 3.10 -4.60 -21.64
C GLU A 148 4.01 -5.68 -22.23
N GLY A 149 3.55 -6.94 -22.33
CA GLY A 149 4.33 -8.04 -22.87
C GLY A 149 5.57 -8.39 -22.04
N ARG A 150 5.57 -8.10 -20.75
CA ARG A 150 6.70 -8.36 -19.86
C ARG A 150 6.27 -9.03 -18.56
N PHE A 151 7.19 -9.79 -17.98
CA PHE A 151 6.99 -10.42 -16.67
C PHE A 151 7.46 -9.48 -15.57
N TYR A 152 6.55 -8.66 -15.04
CA TYR A 152 6.88 -7.64 -14.05
C TYR A 152 5.82 -7.55 -12.95
N SER A 153 6.27 -7.38 -11.71
CA SER A 153 5.49 -6.87 -10.58
C SER A 153 6.37 -5.98 -9.70
N PHE A 154 5.77 -5.11 -8.90
CA PHE A 154 6.53 -4.25 -8.01
C PHE A 154 7.22 -5.06 -6.90
N PRO A 155 8.46 -4.73 -6.53
CA PRO A 155 9.18 -5.41 -5.47
C PRO A 155 8.59 -5.10 -4.08
N PRO A 156 8.77 -5.99 -3.10
CA PRO A 156 8.32 -5.79 -1.71
C PRO A 156 9.03 -4.62 -1.01
N LYS A 157 10.28 -4.35 -1.40
CA LYS A 157 11.11 -3.25 -0.91
C LYS A 157 11.86 -2.64 -2.08
N THR A 158 11.95 -1.31 -2.14
CA THR A 158 12.66 -0.56 -3.20
C THR A 158 13.36 0.64 -2.59
N TYR A 159 14.63 0.84 -2.91
CA TYR A 159 15.32 2.08 -2.61
C TYR A 159 15.20 3.05 -3.78
N LEU A 160 14.92 4.31 -3.49
CA LEU A 160 14.78 5.39 -4.45
C LEU A 160 15.97 6.35 -4.29
N ASP A 161 17.05 6.11 -5.04
CA ASP A 161 18.32 6.84 -4.94
C ASP A 161 18.17 8.36 -5.01
N GLN A 162 17.36 8.85 -5.96
CA GLN A 162 17.14 10.30 -6.15
C GLN A 162 16.50 10.99 -4.94
N MET A 163 15.92 10.23 -4.05
CA MET A 163 15.13 10.74 -2.92
C MET A 163 15.69 10.34 -1.57
N ASP A 164 16.68 9.46 -1.56
CA ASP A 164 17.17 8.80 -0.34
C ASP A 164 16.02 8.24 0.51
N LEU A 165 15.13 7.51 -0.13
CA LEU A 165 13.89 7.02 0.48
C LEU A 165 13.67 5.55 0.17
N THR A 166 13.43 4.74 1.20
CA THR A 166 13.07 3.33 1.01
C THR A 166 11.54 3.16 1.00
N VAL A 167 11.03 2.58 -0.06
CA VAL A 167 9.62 2.14 -0.16
C VAL A 167 9.50 0.73 0.38
N ILE A 168 8.56 0.49 1.29
CA ILE A 168 8.26 -0.84 1.86
C ILE A 168 6.79 -1.20 1.68
N ARG A 169 6.48 -2.49 1.61
CA ARG A 169 5.12 -3.01 1.43
C ARG A 169 4.81 -4.12 2.46
N PRO A 170 4.54 -3.74 3.71
CA PRO A 170 4.43 -4.71 4.81
C PRO A 170 3.24 -5.68 4.69
N LEU A 171 2.20 -5.35 3.89
CA LEU A 171 1.06 -6.24 3.65
C LEU A 171 1.30 -7.23 2.50
N PHE A 172 2.52 -7.37 2.02
CA PHE A 172 2.90 -8.15 0.84
C PHE A 172 2.42 -9.62 0.85
N PHE A 173 2.30 -10.24 2.01
CA PHE A 173 1.79 -11.61 2.20
C PHE A 173 0.32 -11.69 2.62
N VAL A 174 -0.36 -10.55 2.78
CA VAL A 174 -1.76 -10.48 3.21
C VAL A 174 -2.67 -10.58 1.99
N ASP A 175 -3.69 -11.44 2.02
CA ASP A 175 -4.72 -11.51 0.97
C ASP A 175 -5.71 -10.35 1.08
N GLU A 176 -6.25 -9.85 -0.04
CA GLU A 176 -7.30 -8.81 -0.03
C GLU A 176 -8.51 -9.22 0.80
N ALA A 177 -8.91 -10.48 0.73
CA ALA A 177 -10.03 -11.02 1.53
C ALA A 177 -9.78 -10.87 3.05
N ASP A 178 -8.53 -11.04 3.47
CA ASP A 178 -8.13 -10.84 4.87
C ASP A 178 -8.18 -9.36 5.27
N VAL A 179 -7.79 -8.44 4.38
CA VAL A 179 -7.91 -6.99 4.59
C VAL A 179 -9.37 -6.59 4.73
N ILE A 180 -10.25 -7.06 3.83
CA ILE A 180 -11.69 -6.82 3.88
C ILE A 180 -12.27 -7.35 5.20
N GLY A 181 -11.93 -8.58 5.56
CA GLY A 181 -12.38 -9.20 6.81
C GLY A 181 -11.86 -8.47 8.07
N PHE A 182 -10.68 -7.86 8.01
CA PHE A 182 -10.15 -7.03 9.08
C PHE A 182 -10.90 -5.72 9.19
N TRP A 183 -11.07 -5.01 8.07
CA TRP A 183 -11.85 -3.77 8.01
C TRP A 183 -13.24 -3.93 8.63
N HIS A 184 -14.02 -4.92 8.18
CA HIS A 184 -15.36 -5.16 8.72
C HIS A 184 -15.36 -5.52 10.20
N LYS A 185 -14.42 -6.37 10.63
CA LYS A 185 -14.36 -6.81 12.02
C LYS A 185 -14.05 -5.70 13.01
N TYR A 186 -13.12 -4.80 12.63
CA TYR A 186 -12.66 -3.71 13.50
C TYR A 186 -13.29 -2.36 13.13
N GLN A 187 -14.25 -2.35 12.20
CA GLN A 187 -15.01 -1.17 11.80
C GLN A 187 -14.11 0.04 11.49
N LEU A 188 -13.05 -0.20 10.70
CA LEU A 188 -12.13 0.87 10.35
C LEU A 188 -12.86 2.01 9.63
N PRO A 189 -12.56 3.28 9.94
CA PRO A 189 -13.27 4.44 9.40
C PRO A 189 -12.87 4.76 7.95
N VAL A 190 -13.32 3.93 7.02
CA VAL A 190 -13.02 4.09 5.59
C VAL A 190 -13.75 5.31 5.03
N ALA A 191 -13.00 6.25 4.47
CA ALA A 191 -13.53 7.39 3.75
C ALA A 191 -13.86 6.97 2.30
N LYS A 192 -15.05 7.35 1.82
CA LYS A 192 -15.40 7.13 0.41
C LYS A 192 -14.58 8.07 -0.48
N SER A 193 -14.00 7.53 -1.54
CA SER A 193 -13.32 8.34 -2.56
C SER A 193 -14.34 9.16 -3.33
N PRO A 194 -14.22 10.50 -3.38
CA PRO A 194 -15.07 11.35 -4.20
C PRO A 194 -14.59 11.43 -5.66
N CYS A 195 -13.58 10.64 -6.06
CA CYS A 195 -12.97 10.69 -7.38
C CYS A 195 -13.93 10.14 -8.47
N PRO A 196 -14.27 10.92 -9.52
CA PRO A 196 -15.17 10.46 -10.58
C PRO A 196 -14.57 9.36 -11.48
N ALA A 197 -13.24 9.18 -11.47
CA ALA A 197 -12.55 8.14 -12.23
C ALA A 197 -12.41 6.79 -11.48
N ASP A 198 -12.97 6.69 -10.27
CA ASP A 198 -12.89 5.48 -9.46
C ASP A 198 -13.71 4.34 -10.09
N GLY A 199 -13.15 3.12 -10.11
CA GLY A 199 -13.85 1.91 -10.60
C GLY A 199 -13.75 1.61 -12.11
N HIS A 200 -13.20 2.50 -12.95
CA HIS A 200 -13.13 2.32 -14.42
C HIS A 200 -11.70 2.19 -14.95
N THR A 201 -10.94 1.22 -14.44
CA THR A 201 -9.53 1.07 -14.81
C THR A 201 -9.19 -0.34 -15.33
N ARG A 202 -8.10 -0.46 -16.12
CA ARG A 202 -7.53 -1.76 -16.51
C ARG A 202 -7.22 -2.66 -15.30
N ARG A 203 -6.99 -2.05 -14.15
CA ARG A 203 -6.77 -2.77 -12.89
C ARG A 203 -8.04 -3.50 -12.43
N GLU A 204 -9.21 -2.88 -12.58
CA GLU A 204 -10.48 -3.55 -12.27
C GLU A 204 -10.72 -4.78 -13.15
N TYR A 205 -10.37 -4.70 -14.44
CA TYR A 205 -10.42 -5.87 -15.33
C TYR A 205 -9.51 -7.00 -14.83
N SER A 206 -8.25 -6.72 -14.49
CA SER A 206 -7.32 -7.74 -13.96
C SER A 206 -7.83 -8.36 -12.66
N LYS A 207 -8.46 -7.57 -11.82
CA LYS A 207 -9.07 -8.02 -10.56
C LYS A 207 -10.25 -8.97 -10.80
N GLN A 208 -11.11 -8.64 -11.76
CA GLN A 208 -12.24 -9.50 -12.14
C GLN A 208 -11.74 -10.81 -12.76
N LEU A 209 -10.76 -10.74 -13.67
CA LEU A 209 -10.13 -11.91 -14.28
C LEU A 209 -9.52 -12.83 -13.20
N LEU A 210 -8.79 -12.28 -12.23
CA LEU A 210 -8.18 -13.04 -11.15
C LEU A 210 -9.24 -13.72 -10.26
N ARG A 211 -10.36 -13.04 -10.01
CA ARG A 211 -11.50 -13.62 -9.28
C ARG A 211 -12.12 -14.79 -10.05
N GLN A 212 -12.35 -14.62 -11.35
CA GLN A 212 -12.88 -15.67 -12.20
C GLN A 212 -11.96 -16.89 -12.23
N LEU A 213 -10.68 -16.69 -12.50
CA LEU A 213 -9.67 -17.76 -12.50
C LEU A 213 -9.64 -18.52 -11.17
N ASN A 214 -9.78 -17.82 -10.04
CA ASN A 214 -9.77 -18.47 -8.73
C ASN A 214 -11.08 -19.21 -8.40
N LEU A 215 -12.21 -18.82 -8.99
CA LEU A 215 -13.48 -19.56 -8.92
C LEU A 215 -13.41 -20.86 -9.73
N GLU A 216 -12.91 -20.79 -10.96
CA GLU A 216 -12.77 -21.94 -11.85
C GLU A 216 -11.68 -22.92 -11.38
N ASN A 217 -10.62 -22.41 -10.79
CA ASN A 217 -9.48 -23.19 -10.32
C ASN A 217 -9.04 -22.73 -8.91
N PRO A 218 -9.69 -23.24 -7.85
CA PRO A 218 -9.40 -22.85 -6.47
C PRO A 218 -7.91 -22.96 -6.12
N GLY A 219 -7.38 -21.90 -5.48
CA GLY A 219 -5.96 -21.81 -5.11
C GLY A 219 -5.04 -21.30 -6.24
N VAL A 220 -5.55 -20.95 -7.43
CA VAL A 220 -4.73 -20.39 -8.51
C VAL A 220 -3.99 -19.12 -8.07
N LYS A 221 -4.61 -18.27 -7.28
CA LYS A 221 -3.95 -17.06 -6.69
C LYS A 221 -2.67 -17.41 -5.94
N ASN A 222 -2.71 -18.44 -5.10
CA ASN A 222 -1.54 -18.88 -4.34
C ASN A 222 -0.44 -19.41 -5.26
N ARG A 223 -0.82 -20.20 -6.29
CA ARG A 223 0.14 -20.72 -7.27
C ARG A 223 0.77 -19.60 -8.10
N MET A 224 -0.01 -18.61 -8.54
CA MET A 224 0.51 -17.44 -9.25
C MET A 224 1.47 -16.63 -8.38
N PHE A 225 1.09 -16.37 -7.13
CA PHE A 225 1.96 -15.66 -6.19
C PHE A 225 3.26 -16.42 -5.93
N THR A 226 3.18 -17.75 -5.74
CA THR A 226 4.37 -18.60 -5.58
C THR A 226 5.26 -18.55 -6.82
N ALA A 227 4.68 -18.58 -8.03
CA ALA A 227 5.43 -18.46 -9.27
C ALA A 227 6.15 -17.10 -9.37
N ILE A 228 5.48 -16.00 -8.98
CA ILE A 228 6.10 -14.66 -8.92
C ILE A 228 7.26 -14.63 -7.91
N LEU A 229 7.08 -15.24 -6.73
CA LEU A 229 8.14 -15.30 -5.73
C LEU A 229 9.36 -16.12 -6.18
N ASN A 230 9.16 -17.13 -7.00
CA ASN A 230 10.22 -18.00 -7.51
C ASN A 230 10.82 -17.50 -8.83
N ALA A 231 10.19 -16.53 -9.47
CA ALA A 231 10.77 -15.86 -10.63
C ALA A 231 11.87 -14.90 -10.13
N GLU A 232 13.06 -15.00 -10.68
CA GLU A 232 14.16 -14.07 -10.42
C GLU A 232 13.85 -12.73 -11.12
N LEU A 233 13.00 -11.92 -10.50
CA LEU A 233 12.65 -10.60 -11.04
C LEU A 233 13.79 -9.62 -10.73
N SER A 234 14.30 -8.95 -11.77
CA SER A 234 15.53 -8.16 -11.75
C SER A 234 15.63 -7.07 -10.68
N ASP A 235 14.53 -6.56 -10.18
CA ASP A 235 14.53 -5.45 -9.21
C ASP A 235 14.07 -5.89 -7.81
N TRP A 236 14.02 -7.20 -7.56
CA TRP A 236 13.57 -7.71 -6.28
C TRP A 236 14.74 -7.98 -5.33
N PRO A 237 14.63 -7.60 -4.05
CA PRO A 237 15.63 -7.93 -3.05
C PRO A 237 15.63 -9.44 -2.77
N ASP A 238 16.80 -9.96 -2.40
CA ASP A 238 16.92 -11.34 -1.92
C ASP A 238 16.01 -11.60 -0.72
N ARG A 239 15.46 -12.81 -0.68
CA ARG A 239 14.63 -13.26 0.44
C ARG A 239 15.52 -13.90 1.50
N ILE A 240 15.38 -13.44 2.74
CA ILE A 240 15.92 -14.18 3.87
C ILE A 240 14.91 -15.25 4.25
N ILE A 241 15.26 -16.49 3.97
CA ILE A 241 14.50 -17.66 4.40
C ILE A 241 15.08 -18.08 5.75
N PRO A 242 14.32 -18.00 6.86
CA PRO A 242 14.79 -18.52 8.14
C PRO A 242 15.10 -20.00 7.99
N ASP A 243 16.24 -20.44 8.55
CA ASP A 243 16.54 -21.86 8.63
C ASP A 243 15.36 -22.56 9.31
N ARG A 244 14.84 -23.59 8.63
CA ARG A 244 13.81 -24.47 9.23
C ARG A 244 14.51 -25.35 10.26
N HIS A 245 14.43 -24.93 11.51
CA HIS A 245 14.74 -25.80 12.66
C HIS A 245 13.54 -26.66 13.02
#